data_7dd54324a7a3793ff06878309a89b4a6
#
_entry.id   7dd54324a7a3793ff06878309a89b4a6
#
_cell.length_a   1.000
_cell.length_b   1.000
_cell.length_c   1.000
_cell.angle_alpha   90.00
_cell.angle_beta   90.00
_cell.angle_gamma   90.00
#
_symmetry.space_group_name_H-M   'P 1'
#
loop_
_entity.id
_entity.type
_entity.pdbx_description
1 polymer ?
#
loop_
_entity_poly.entity_id
_entity_poly.type
_entity_poly.pdbx_seq_one_letter_code
_entity_poly.pdbx_strand_id
1 'polypeptide(L)'
;KMKTLNNHNYNHPEFYNKRFVISGIFDAFSREEIKNEIEKLGGILVTSISSKTDYLVAGKGIGPSKEIKAKSQNIPILSEKDFNNLKSS
;
A
#
# COMPACT_ATOMS: atom_id res chain seq x y z
N LYS A 1 3.31 -5.26 30.19
CA LYS A 1 3.07 -5.02 29.56
C LYS A 1 3.07 -4.64 28.89
N MET A 2 2.97 -4.71 28.98
CA MET A 2 2.68 -4.41 28.22
C MET A 2 2.69 -4.39 27.55
N LYS A 3 2.54 -4.52 27.48
CA LYS A 3 2.35 -4.57 26.80
C LYS A 3 2.08 -4.53 26.08
N THR A 4 1.92 -4.75 26.07
CA THR A 4 1.57 -4.84 25.43
C THR A 4 1.21 -4.46 24.77
N LEU A 5 0.97 -4.45 24.57
CA LEU A 5 0.62 -3.99 23.94
C LEU A 5 0.41 -3.53 22.91
N ASN A 6 0.16 -3.37 22.39
CA ASN A 6 0.03 -2.74 21.31
C ASN A 6 1.03 -2.88 20.29
N ASN A 7 1.67 -3.83 20.26
CA ASN A 7 2.67 -4.17 19.31
C ASN A 7 2.10 -4.53 17.95
N HIS A 8 0.81 -4.43 17.77
CA HIS A 8 0.18 -4.80 16.53
C HIS A 8 0.74 -4.07 15.34
N ASN A 9 1.08 -2.79 15.50
CA ASN A 9 1.61 -2.01 14.39
C ASN A 9 2.96 -2.49 13.93
N TYR A 10 3.69 -3.12 14.81
CA TYR A 10 5.04 -3.58 14.49
C TYR A 10 5.06 -4.92 13.79
N ASN A 11 3.90 -5.56 13.71
CA ASN A 11 3.79 -6.83 12.98
C ASN A 11 3.80 -6.62 11.47
N HIS A 12 3.66 -5.37 11.03
CA HIS A 12 3.63 -5.06 9.61
C HIS A 12 4.60 -3.93 9.28
N PRO A 13 5.90 -4.20 9.40
CA PRO A 13 6.90 -3.15 9.13
C PRO A 13 6.85 -2.67 7.68
N GLU A 14 6.32 -3.47 6.77
CA GLU A 14 6.15 -3.08 5.37
C GLU A 14 5.16 -1.95 5.20
N PHE A 15 4.27 -1.77 6.18
CA PHE A 15 3.26 -0.73 6.11
C PHE A 15 3.61 0.48 6.98
N TYR A 16 4.23 0.23 8.09
CA TYR A 16 4.43 1.27 9.09
C TYR A 16 5.29 2.40 8.54
N ASN A 17 4.75 3.59 8.55
CA ASN A 17 5.46 4.80 8.12
C ASN A 17 5.86 4.79 6.64
N LYS A 18 5.22 3.93 5.83
CA LYS A 18 5.48 3.83 4.40
C LYS A 18 4.41 4.58 3.63
N ARG A 19 4.80 5.15 2.50
CA ARG A 19 3.87 5.90 1.66
C ARG A 19 3.33 5.03 0.55
N PHE A 20 2.01 5.02 0.44
CA PHE A 20 1.29 4.20 -0.53
C PHE A 20 0.47 5.05 -1.47
N VAL A 21 0.48 4.69 -2.74
CA VAL A 21 -0.45 5.25 -3.73
C VAL A 21 -1.39 4.12 -4.14
N ILE A 22 -2.68 4.40 -4.20
CA ILE A 22 -3.68 3.44 -4.66
C ILE A 22 -4.19 3.87 -6.02
N SER A 23 -4.21 2.95 -6.97
CA SER A 23 -4.67 3.26 -8.33
C SER A 23 -5.39 2.05 -8.92
N GLY A 24 -6.33 2.32 -9.82
CA GLY A 24 -7.04 1.25 -10.51
C GLY A 24 -8.29 0.80 -9.79
N ILE A 25 -8.86 -0.29 -10.27
CA ILE A 25 -10.10 -0.87 -9.76
C ILE A 25 -9.79 -2.22 -9.13
N PHE A 26 -10.35 -2.46 -7.95
CA PHE A 26 -10.11 -3.69 -7.22
C PHE A 26 -11.38 -4.53 -7.16
N ASP A 27 -11.22 -5.85 -7.24
CA ASP A 27 -12.36 -6.77 -7.22
C ASP A 27 -12.76 -7.17 -5.81
N ALA A 28 -11.78 -7.50 -4.98
CA ALA A 28 -12.06 -8.02 -3.63
C ALA A 28 -12.24 -6.90 -2.62
N PHE A 29 -11.66 -5.75 -2.87
CA PHE A 29 -11.71 -4.62 -1.95
C PHE A 29 -12.11 -3.36 -2.69
N SER A 30 -12.81 -2.46 -2.01
CA SER A 30 -12.99 -1.12 -2.53
C SER A 30 -11.72 -0.32 -2.22
N ARG A 31 -11.54 0.79 -2.92
CA ARG A 31 -10.39 1.66 -2.64
C ARG A 31 -10.45 2.16 -1.20
N GLU A 32 -11.64 2.41 -0.70
CA GLU A 32 -11.84 2.84 0.67
C GLU A 32 -11.37 1.80 1.66
N GLU A 33 -11.67 0.53 1.38
CA GLU A 33 -11.23 -0.56 2.24
C GLU A 33 -9.71 -0.68 2.26
N ILE A 34 -9.08 -0.55 1.10
CA ILE A 34 -7.62 -0.62 1.01
C ILE A 34 -7.00 0.54 1.77
N LYS A 35 -7.56 1.73 1.60
CA LYS A 35 -7.12 2.92 2.32
C LYS A 35 -7.16 2.70 3.83
N ASN A 36 -8.31 2.20 4.32
CA ASN A 36 -8.49 1.98 5.74
C ASN A 36 -7.51 0.96 6.28
N GLU A 37 -7.25 -0.11 5.53
CA GLU A 37 -6.31 -1.13 5.95
C GLU A 37 -4.89 -0.58 6.02
N ILE A 38 -4.50 0.22 5.04
CA ILE A 38 -3.17 0.83 5.04
C ILE A 38 -3.01 1.73 6.26
N GLU A 39 -3.99 2.58 6.52
CA GLU A 39 -3.92 3.49 7.66
C GLU A 39 -3.94 2.73 8.98
N LYS A 40 -4.71 1.68 9.05
CA LYS A 40 -4.80 0.84 10.23
C LYS A 40 -3.46 0.19 10.57
N LEU A 41 -2.69 -0.16 9.55
CA LEU A 41 -1.41 -0.80 9.72
C LEU A 41 -0.25 0.20 9.82
N GLY A 42 -0.56 1.47 9.88
CA GLY A 42 0.43 2.51 10.08
C GLY A 42 0.97 3.14 8.80
N GLY A 43 0.41 2.79 7.64
CA GLY A 43 0.83 3.37 6.38
C GLY A 43 0.30 4.77 6.17
N ILE A 44 0.90 5.48 5.23
CA ILE A 44 0.52 6.84 4.88
C ILE A 44 0.04 6.85 3.45
N LEU A 45 -1.16 7.37 3.22
CA LEU A 45 -1.68 7.46 1.85
C LEU A 45 -1.25 8.78 1.22
N VAL A 46 -0.77 8.68 -0.01
CA VAL A 46 -0.42 9.86 -0.80
C VAL A 46 -1.12 9.76 -2.15
N THR A 47 -1.28 10.87 -2.82
CA THR A 47 -2.07 10.92 -4.04
C THR A 47 -1.26 10.85 -5.32
N SER A 48 0.04 11.01 -5.23
CA SER A 48 0.87 10.97 -6.43
C SER A 48 2.14 10.18 -6.21
N ILE A 49 2.63 9.62 -7.29
CA ILE A 49 3.86 8.84 -7.27
C ILE A 49 5.04 9.80 -7.30
N SER A 50 5.95 9.63 -6.36
CA SER A 50 7.15 10.47 -6.28
C SER A 50 8.29 9.61 -5.74
N SER A 51 9.47 10.20 -5.67
CA SER A 51 10.64 9.50 -5.13
C SER A 51 10.45 9.08 -3.68
N LYS A 52 9.48 9.67 -2.99
CA LYS A 52 9.20 9.34 -1.59
C LYS A 52 8.13 8.26 -1.42
N THR A 53 7.49 7.87 -2.52
CA THR A 53 6.49 6.81 -2.48
C THR A 53 7.18 5.47 -2.28
N ASP A 54 6.68 4.66 -1.36
CA ASP A 54 7.27 3.36 -1.07
C ASP A 54 6.62 2.23 -1.85
N TYR A 55 5.32 2.33 -2.09
CA TYR A 55 4.57 1.27 -2.80
C TYR A 55 3.46 1.85 -3.64
N LEU A 56 3.18 1.19 -4.76
CA LEU A 56 2.00 1.48 -5.57
C LEU A 56 1.08 0.27 -5.51
N VAL A 57 -0.10 0.43 -4.94
CA VAL A 57 -1.11 -0.64 -4.94
C VAL A 57 -1.94 -0.45 -6.19
N ALA A 58 -1.76 -1.34 -7.15
CA ALA A 58 -2.34 -1.20 -8.48
C ALA A 58 -3.40 -2.26 -8.72
N GLY A 59 -4.63 -1.81 -8.96
CA GLY A 59 -5.72 -2.67 -9.39
C GLY A 59 -5.74 -2.77 -10.89
N LYS A 60 -6.88 -3.20 -11.43
CA LYS A 60 -7.06 -3.30 -12.87
C LYS A 60 -7.23 -1.93 -13.49
N GLY A 61 -6.78 -1.79 -14.70
CA GLY A 61 -7.04 -0.59 -15.50
C GLY A 61 -6.20 0.61 -15.16
N ILE A 62 -5.09 0.43 -14.46
CA ILE A 62 -4.19 1.56 -14.28
C ILE A 62 -3.56 1.89 -15.62
N GLY A 63 -3.37 3.16 -15.90
CA GLY A 63 -2.74 3.57 -17.14
C GLY A 63 -1.26 3.24 -17.15
N PRO A 64 -0.67 3.11 -18.35
CA PRO A 64 0.76 2.84 -18.45
C PRO A 64 1.61 3.96 -17.82
N SER A 65 1.09 5.17 -17.77
CA SER A 65 1.83 6.30 -17.18
C SER A 65 2.22 6.05 -15.73
N LYS A 66 1.29 5.55 -14.93
CA LYS A 66 1.56 5.30 -13.53
C LYS A 66 2.52 4.15 -13.35
N GLU A 67 2.36 3.11 -14.15
CA GLU A 67 3.25 1.96 -14.09
C GLU A 67 4.68 2.36 -14.45
N ILE A 68 4.84 3.11 -15.54
CA ILE A 68 6.15 3.58 -15.97
C ILE A 68 6.77 4.47 -14.90
N LYS A 69 5.99 5.36 -14.34
CA LYS A 69 6.49 6.27 -13.32
C LYS A 69 6.97 5.51 -12.09
N ALA A 70 6.21 4.51 -11.65
CA ALA A 70 6.60 3.69 -10.52
C ALA A 70 7.90 2.95 -10.81
N LYS A 71 8.02 2.37 -11.99
CA LYS A 71 9.23 1.65 -12.38
C LYS A 71 10.43 2.57 -12.46
N SER A 72 10.25 3.78 -12.96
CA SER A 72 11.36 4.73 -13.06
C SER A 72 11.85 5.20 -11.71
N GLN A 73 10.99 5.15 -10.69
CA GLN A 73 11.34 5.52 -9.33
C GLN A 73 11.72 4.30 -8.47
N ASN A 74 11.77 3.12 -9.08
CA ASN A 74 12.06 1.86 -8.38
C ASN A 74 11.04 1.57 -7.27
N ILE A 75 9.78 1.92 -7.52
CA ILE A 75 8.72 1.70 -6.55
C ILE A 75 8.07 0.34 -6.83
N PRO A 76 8.01 -0.56 -5.83
CA PRO A 76 7.34 -1.84 -6.00
C PRO A 76 5.86 -1.64 -6.33
N ILE A 77 5.36 -2.40 -7.29
CA ILE A 77 3.97 -2.36 -7.69
C ILE A 77 3.29 -3.59 -7.11
N LEU A 78 2.30 -3.36 -6.26
CA LEU A 78 1.56 -4.43 -5.61
C LEU A 78 0.21 -4.60 -6.28
N SER A 79 -0.09 -5.83 -6.72
CA SER A 79 -1.43 -6.14 -7.18
C SER A 79 -2.35 -6.28 -5.97
N GLU A 80 -3.64 -6.45 -6.23
CA GLU A 80 -4.60 -6.69 -5.16
C GLU A 80 -4.20 -7.93 -4.34
N LYS A 81 -3.78 -8.97 -5.04
CA LYS A 81 -3.32 -10.20 -4.40
C LYS A 81 -2.06 -9.96 -3.58
N ASP A 82 -1.12 -9.22 -4.13
CA ASP A 82 0.12 -8.91 -3.43
C ASP A 82 -0.15 -8.09 -2.17
N PHE A 83 -1.06 -7.15 -2.28
CA PHE A 83 -1.45 -6.34 -1.12
C PHE A 83 -2.07 -7.21 -0.03
N ASN A 84 -2.96 -8.11 -0.43
CA ASN A 84 -3.60 -9.00 0.52
C ASN A 84 -2.59 -9.91 1.22
N ASN A 85 -1.63 -10.42 0.47
CA ASN A 85 -0.56 -11.25 1.05
C ASN A 85 0.29 -10.45 2.01
N LEU A 86 0.61 -9.22 1.65
CA LEU A 86 1.45 -8.37 2.48
C LEU A 86 0.78 -8.06 3.82
N LYS A 87 -0.51 -7.75 3.79
CA LYS A 87 -1.21 -7.40 5.03
C LYS A 87 -1.49 -8.63 5.90
N SER A 88 -1.43 -9.82 5.30
CA SER A 88 -1.67 -11.07 6.03
C SER A 88 -0.41 -11.66 6.66
N SER A 89 0.74 -11.15 6.27
CA SER A 89 2.00 -11.71 6.75
C SER A 89 2.39 -11.27 8.16
#